data_d10190df2eb74f7e01338d6502a7d6fb
#
_entry.id   d10190df2eb74f7e01338d6502a7d6fb
#
_cell.length_a   1.000
_cell.length_b   1.000
_cell.length_c   1.000
_cell.angle_alpha   90.00
_cell.angle_beta   90.00
_cell.angle_gamma   90.00
#
_symmetry.space_group_name_H-M   'P 1'
#
loop_
_entity.id
_entity.type
_entity.pdbx_description
1 polymer ?
#
loop_
_entity_poly.entity_id
_entity_poly.type
_entity_poly.pdbx_seq_one_letter_code
_entity_poly.pdbx_strand_id
1 'polypeptide(L)'
;PVVHASDLILLVGYDPIEMRTGWRNLWDSSKTRVVEFLIAPEYSYMHKSSLQFICNISEGIEALSNGLEKKTTWGNGELIEMRNKHEKIYGQKQEWGPGAITETVRSLVPRDTVITMDSGAHRILISQAWRTYVPRSALQSSAFCTMGCALPLATGAKLADPGRVVVAFMGDGGLEMVLGELITLRDLGLPVIVMVFVDASLALIEKKQRELQYKNVGVDMEETDFKSIALATGGKGFVVQTRTQLEDAVNIALSTRDTFTLIACKIPRGSYDEII
;
A
#
# COMPACT_ATOMS: atom_id res chain seq x y z
N PRO A 1 10.56 -6.43 14.89
CA PRO A 1 10.79 -7.54 15.86
C PRO A 1 11.39 -8.76 15.19
N VAL A 2 10.83 -9.30 14.07
CA VAL A 2 11.36 -10.50 13.39
C VAL A 2 12.82 -10.33 13.00
N VAL A 3 13.16 -9.23 12.32
CA VAL A 3 14.53 -8.94 11.86
C VAL A 3 15.53 -8.92 13.02
N HIS A 4 15.16 -8.32 14.17
CA HIS A 4 16.03 -8.28 15.33
C HIS A 4 16.23 -9.62 16.06
N ALA A 5 15.29 -10.56 15.85
CA ALA A 5 15.36 -11.88 16.43
C ALA A 5 16.02 -12.92 15.49
N SER A 6 16.37 -12.52 14.27
CA SER A 6 16.96 -13.39 13.26
C SER A 6 18.48 -13.53 13.50
N ASP A 7 19.01 -14.73 13.34
CA ASP A 7 20.44 -15.06 13.31
C ASP A 7 21.03 -14.94 11.88
N LEU A 8 20.17 -15.03 10.87
CA LEU A 8 20.50 -14.85 9.46
C LEU A 8 19.42 -14.04 8.77
N ILE A 9 19.81 -13.07 7.98
CA ILE A 9 18.92 -12.26 7.12
C ILE A 9 19.32 -12.51 5.67
N LEU A 10 18.36 -12.89 4.84
CA LEU A 10 18.51 -12.98 3.39
C LEU A 10 17.77 -11.82 2.74
N LEU A 11 18.51 -10.93 2.08
CA LEU A 11 17.98 -9.85 1.26
C LEU A 11 17.93 -10.33 -0.19
N VAL A 12 16.74 -10.47 -0.73
CA VAL A 12 16.52 -11.04 -2.06
C VAL A 12 15.86 -9.99 -2.95
N GLY A 13 16.65 -9.34 -3.80
CA GLY A 13 16.20 -8.22 -4.62
C GLY A 13 15.71 -7.05 -3.76
N TYR A 14 16.36 -6.83 -2.65
CA TYR A 14 16.02 -5.75 -1.73
C TYR A 14 16.45 -4.41 -2.31
N ASP A 15 15.54 -3.43 -2.24
CA ASP A 15 15.77 -2.07 -2.67
C ASP A 15 15.36 -1.10 -1.55
N PRO A 16 16.32 -0.40 -0.91
CA PRO A 16 16.05 0.48 0.23
C PRO A 16 15.59 1.89 -0.18
N ILE A 17 14.83 2.05 -1.25
CA ILE A 17 14.47 3.35 -1.85
C ILE A 17 13.73 4.25 -0.86
N GLU A 18 12.85 3.69 0.00
CA GLU A 18 12.12 4.47 0.98
C GLU A 18 12.82 4.52 2.33
N MET A 19 13.68 5.50 2.50
CA MET A 19 14.37 5.73 3.76
C MET A 19 13.52 6.48 4.76
N ARG A 20 13.04 5.77 5.77
CA ARG A 20 12.39 6.38 6.93
C ARG A 20 13.31 6.41 8.14
N THR A 21 13.12 7.40 8.99
CA THR A 21 13.76 7.44 10.31
C THR A 21 13.50 6.11 11.02
N GLY A 22 14.56 5.46 11.50
CA GLY A 22 14.46 4.14 12.13
C GLY A 22 14.76 2.95 11.21
N TRP A 23 14.74 3.09 9.90
CA TRP A 23 15.11 2.03 8.97
C TRP A 23 16.62 1.86 8.82
N ARG A 24 17.40 2.86 9.19
CA ARG A 24 18.86 2.85 9.07
C ARG A 24 19.53 1.78 9.92
N ASN A 25 18.89 1.34 11.00
CA ASN A 25 19.46 0.40 11.98
C ASN A 25 18.55 -0.82 12.15
N LEU A 26 18.04 -1.36 11.05
CA LEU A 26 17.17 -2.56 11.06
C LEU A 26 17.88 -3.79 11.62
N TRP A 27 19.17 -3.87 11.41
CA TRP A 27 20.05 -4.93 11.94
C TRP A 27 21.44 -4.39 12.24
N ASP A 28 22.14 -5.11 13.08
CA ASP A 28 23.56 -4.90 13.34
C ASP A 28 24.36 -5.97 12.61
N SER A 29 25.00 -5.60 11.50
CA SER A 29 25.77 -6.54 10.66
C SER A 29 27.00 -7.13 11.36
N SER A 30 27.39 -6.61 12.54
CA SER A 30 28.42 -7.21 13.38
C SER A 30 27.91 -8.39 14.20
N LYS A 31 26.59 -8.47 14.44
CA LYS A 31 25.93 -9.51 15.25
C LYS A 31 25.12 -10.48 14.40
N THR A 32 24.47 -10.00 13.35
CA THR A 32 23.61 -10.80 12.49
C THR A 32 24.23 -10.91 11.10
N ARG A 33 24.35 -12.13 10.59
CA ARG A 33 24.80 -12.35 9.23
C ARG A 33 23.72 -11.91 8.24
N VAL A 34 24.12 -11.10 7.26
CA VAL A 34 23.25 -10.59 6.21
C VAL A 34 23.82 -11.00 4.87
N VAL A 35 23.06 -11.80 4.12
CA VAL A 35 23.42 -12.25 2.77
C VAL A 35 22.47 -11.59 1.79
N GLU A 36 23.01 -10.98 0.76
CA GLU A 36 22.26 -10.20 -0.19
C GLU A 36 22.42 -10.71 -1.62
N PHE A 37 21.31 -10.84 -2.35
CA PHE A 37 21.25 -11.23 -3.75
C PHE A 37 20.65 -10.06 -4.55
N LEU A 38 21.44 -9.54 -5.49
CA LEU A 38 21.09 -8.35 -6.30
C LEU A 38 21.30 -8.66 -7.78
N ILE A 39 20.54 -7.98 -8.63
CA ILE A 39 20.75 -8.00 -10.10
C ILE A 39 21.81 -6.98 -10.56
N ALA A 40 22.07 -5.96 -9.75
CA ALA A 40 23.05 -4.92 -9.99
C ALA A 40 23.62 -4.42 -8.64
N PRO A 41 24.82 -3.82 -8.63
CA PRO A 41 25.39 -3.27 -7.42
C PRO A 41 24.49 -2.20 -6.79
N GLU A 42 24.33 -2.26 -5.48
CA GLU A 42 23.64 -1.23 -4.69
C GLU A 42 24.64 -0.15 -4.27
N TYR A 43 24.38 1.09 -4.68
CA TYR A 43 25.27 2.22 -4.43
C TYR A 43 24.80 3.14 -3.30
N SER A 44 23.61 2.92 -2.74
CA SER A 44 23.11 3.75 -1.64
C SER A 44 23.87 3.51 -0.33
N TYR A 45 24.45 2.32 -0.18
CA TYR A 45 25.18 1.87 1.03
C TYR A 45 24.39 2.07 2.33
N MET A 46 23.08 2.01 2.22
CA MET A 46 22.16 2.25 3.33
C MET A 46 22.28 1.21 4.43
N HIS A 47 22.28 -0.03 4.02
CA HIS A 47 22.33 -1.18 4.89
C HIS A 47 23.54 -2.03 4.55
N LYS A 48 24.29 -2.42 5.59
CA LYS A 48 25.47 -3.26 5.42
C LYS A 48 25.05 -4.72 5.34
N SER A 49 25.50 -5.41 4.29
CA SER A 49 25.46 -6.87 4.15
C SER A 49 26.83 -7.48 4.50
N SER A 50 26.82 -8.72 5.02
CA SER A 50 28.05 -9.48 5.29
C SER A 50 28.60 -10.12 4.01
N LEU A 51 27.72 -10.54 3.11
CA LEU A 51 28.02 -11.11 1.80
C LEU A 51 27.04 -10.56 0.78
N GLN A 52 27.52 -10.27 -0.41
CA GLN A 52 26.72 -9.77 -1.51
C GLN A 52 27.00 -10.57 -2.78
N PHE A 53 25.94 -11.07 -3.42
CA PHE A 53 25.97 -11.77 -4.67
C PHE A 53 25.25 -10.97 -5.75
N ILE A 54 25.97 -10.60 -6.81
CA ILE A 54 25.40 -9.92 -7.96
C ILE A 54 25.19 -10.99 -9.03
N CYS A 55 23.92 -11.38 -9.23
CA CYS A 55 23.58 -12.50 -10.10
C CYS A 55 22.10 -12.43 -10.55
N ASN A 56 21.70 -13.36 -11.42
CA ASN A 56 20.29 -13.68 -11.57
C ASN A 56 19.77 -14.22 -10.21
N ILE A 57 18.79 -13.51 -9.63
CA ILE A 57 18.33 -13.79 -8.27
C ILE A 57 17.74 -15.21 -8.16
N SER A 58 16.98 -15.66 -9.18
CA SER A 58 16.40 -17.01 -9.17
C SER A 58 17.48 -18.08 -9.16
N GLU A 59 18.49 -17.94 -10.02
CA GLU A 59 19.63 -18.87 -10.08
C GLU A 59 20.45 -18.85 -8.79
N GLY A 60 20.66 -17.66 -8.21
CA GLY A 60 21.37 -17.50 -6.95
C GLY A 60 20.67 -18.19 -5.79
N ILE A 61 19.33 -18.04 -5.68
CA ILE A 61 18.54 -18.71 -4.66
C ILE A 61 18.46 -20.22 -4.89
N GLU A 62 18.35 -20.67 -6.14
CA GLU A 62 18.39 -22.08 -6.50
C GLU A 62 19.73 -22.71 -6.10
N ALA A 63 20.84 -22.06 -6.43
CA ALA A 63 22.17 -22.51 -6.04
C ALA A 63 22.35 -22.55 -4.51
N LEU A 64 21.83 -21.55 -3.79
CA LEU A 64 21.85 -21.53 -2.32
C LEU A 64 21.03 -22.65 -1.72
N SER A 65 19.89 -22.98 -2.31
CA SER A 65 18.98 -24.02 -1.81
C SER A 65 19.47 -25.45 -2.08
N ASN A 66 20.40 -25.61 -3.01
CA ASN A 66 20.93 -26.91 -3.39
C ASN A 66 21.72 -27.55 -2.23
N GLY A 67 21.31 -28.72 -1.81
CA GLY A 67 21.94 -29.44 -0.70
C GLY A 67 21.52 -28.98 0.70
N LEU A 68 20.56 -28.03 0.83
CA LEU A 68 20.02 -27.64 2.13
C LEU A 68 19.02 -28.68 2.64
N GLU A 69 19.22 -29.10 3.89
CA GLU A 69 18.23 -29.90 4.60
C GLU A 69 17.18 -29.02 5.27
N LYS A 70 15.93 -29.50 5.27
CA LYS A 70 14.82 -28.81 5.94
C LYS A 70 15.05 -28.81 7.45
N LYS A 71 15.12 -27.64 8.05
CA LYS A 71 15.20 -27.46 9.51
C LYS A 71 13.93 -26.81 10.04
N THR A 72 13.55 -27.18 11.26
CA THR A 72 12.52 -26.47 12.02
C THR A 72 13.16 -25.21 12.61
N THR A 73 12.68 -24.05 12.19
CA THR A 73 13.08 -22.75 12.71
C THR A 73 11.89 -22.10 13.41
N TRP A 74 12.13 -21.18 14.31
CA TRP A 74 11.05 -20.46 15.02
C TRP A 74 10.09 -21.42 15.75
N GLY A 75 10.67 -22.40 16.49
CA GLY A 75 9.94 -23.53 17.08
C GLY A 75 9.03 -23.19 18.27
N ASN A 76 9.20 -22.00 18.88
CA ASN A 76 8.47 -21.60 20.09
C ASN A 76 7.25 -20.72 19.81
N GLY A 77 6.80 -20.65 18.56
CA GLY A 77 5.62 -19.86 18.17
C GLY A 77 5.87 -18.37 17.95
N GLU A 78 7.13 -17.94 17.89
CA GLU A 78 7.52 -16.52 17.73
C GLU A 78 6.87 -15.86 16.51
N LEU A 79 6.79 -16.58 15.39
CA LEU A 79 6.15 -16.04 14.17
C LEU A 79 4.64 -15.87 14.34
N ILE A 80 3.99 -16.77 15.11
CA ILE A 80 2.55 -16.68 15.41
C ILE A 80 2.32 -15.46 16.30
N GLU A 81 3.13 -15.28 17.33
CA GLU A 81 3.04 -14.11 18.22
C GLU A 81 3.23 -12.80 17.45
N MET A 82 4.20 -12.75 16.55
CA MET A 82 4.46 -11.57 15.72
C MET A 82 3.32 -11.28 14.74
N ARG A 83 2.73 -12.31 14.14
CA ARG A 83 1.51 -12.16 13.33
C ARG A 83 0.35 -11.62 14.14
N ASN A 84 0.13 -12.16 15.34
CA ASN A 84 -0.93 -11.69 16.23
C ASN A 84 -0.71 -10.21 16.64
N LYS A 85 0.53 -9.81 16.91
CA LYS A 85 0.88 -8.39 17.15
C LYS A 85 0.60 -7.52 15.92
N HIS A 86 0.99 -7.98 14.75
CA HIS A 86 0.71 -7.27 13.50
C HIS A 86 -0.80 -7.14 13.25
N GLU A 87 -1.55 -8.22 13.41
CA GLU A 87 -3.00 -8.20 13.30
C GLU A 87 -3.68 -7.32 14.36
N LYS A 88 -3.08 -7.18 15.53
CA LYS A 88 -3.60 -6.27 16.57
C LYS A 88 -3.44 -4.81 16.17
N ILE A 89 -2.36 -4.44 15.48
CA ILE A 89 -2.06 -3.06 15.07
C ILE A 89 -2.81 -2.71 13.78
N TYR A 90 -2.70 -3.56 12.77
CA TYR A 90 -3.23 -3.31 11.42
C TYR A 90 -4.54 -4.05 11.14
N GLY A 91 -4.90 -4.97 11.99
CA GLY A 91 -6.11 -5.79 11.88
C GLY A 91 -7.36 -5.04 12.34
N GLN A 92 -8.42 -5.47 11.84
CA GLN A 92 -9.65 -4.82 11.46
C GLN A 92 -10.76 -4.89 12.51
N LYS A 93 -10.45 -4.70 13.79
CA LYS A 93 -11.46 -4.71 14.84
C LYS A 93 -12.30 -3.42 14.94
N GLN A 94 -11.94 -2.40 14.15
CA GLN A 94 -12.73 -1.18 14.09
C GLN A 94 -13.99 -1.40 13.25
N GLU A 95 -15.12 -0.86 13.71
CA GLU A 95 -16.36 -0.89 12.95
C GLU A 95 -16.22 -0.15 11.62
N TRP A 96 -15.57 1.02 11.64
CA TRP A 96 -15.28 1.84 10.48
C TRP A 96 -13.95 2.58 10.63
N GLY A 97 -13.24 2.73 9.52
CA GLY A 97 -11.94 3.40 9.45
C GLY A 97 -11.07 2.86 8.32
N PRO A 98 -9.87 3.40 8.11
CA PRO A 98 -9.05 3.05 6.95
C PRO A 98 -8.69 1.58 6.90
N GLY A 99 -8.50 0.96 8.02
CA GLY A 99 -8.27 -0.45 8.13
C GLY A 99 -9.50 -1.27 7.73
N ALA A 100 -10.69 -0.96 8.28
CA ALA A 100 -11.94 -1.62 7.94
C ALA A 100 -12.26 -1.54 6.44
N ILE A 101 -11.98 -0.40 5.82
CA ILE A 101 -12.12 -0.18 4.38
C ILE A 101 -11.20 -1.13 3.61
N THR A 102 -9.93 -1.19 3.98
CA THR A 102 -8.92 -2.03 3.32
C THR A 102 -9.30 -3.51 3.37
N GLU A 103 -9.74 -4.01 4.51
CA GLU A 103 -10.19 -5.40 4.70
C GLU A 103 -11.44 -5.71 3.89
N THR A 104 -12.46 -4.85 3.99
CA THR A 104 -13.72 -5.04 3.28
C THR A 104 -13.47 -5.14 1.78
N VAL A 105 -12.71 -4.19 1.21
CA VAL A 105 -12.35 -4.27 -0.21
C VAL A 105 -11.59 -5.55 -0.52
N ARG A 106 -10.57 -5.93 0.32
CA ARG A 106 -9.79 -7.15 0.07
C ARG A 106 -10.64 -8.42 0.07
N SER A 107 -11.68 -8.48 0.90
CA SER A 107 -12.57 -9.64 0.99
C SER A 107 -13.50 -9.81 -0.22
N LEU A 108 -13.85 -8.71 -0.88
CA LEU A 108 -14.81 -8.66 -2.00
C LEU A 108 -14.16 -8.83 -3.37
N VAL A 109 -12.91 -8.35 -3.52
CA VAL A 109 -12.25 -8.38 -4.83
C VAL A 109 -11.49 -9.70 -5.08
N PRO A 110 -11.30 -10.13 -6.33
CA PRO A 110 -10.53 -11.31 -6.68
C PRO A 110 -9.12 -11.34 -6.09
N ARG A 111 -8.55 -12.53 -5.95
CA ARG A 111 -7.21 -12.71 -5.37
C ARG A 111 -6.11 -12.09 -6.23
N ASP A 112 -6.28 -12.03 -7.52
CA ASP A 112 -5.36 -11.48 -8.51
C ASP A 112 -5.56 -9.98 -8.79
N THR A 113 -6.46 -9.32 -8.06
CA THR A 113 -6.69 -7.87 -8.18
C THR A 113 -5.38 -7.08 -8.09
N VAL A 114 -5.20 -6.14 -8.99
CA VAL A 114 -4.12 -5.16 -8.91
C VAL A 114 -4.59 -3.98 -8.08
N ILE A 115 -3.81 -3.60 -7.08
CA ILE A 115 -3.99 -2.33 -6.38
C ILE A 115 -2.90 -1.35 -6.75
N THR A 116 -3.24 -0.08 -6.77
CA THR A 116 -2.30 1.02 -6.87
C THR A 116 -2.46 1.94 -5.68
N MET A 117 -1.37 2.54 -5.24
CA MET A 117 -1.36 3.42 -4.07
C MET A 117 -0.52 4.66 -4.35
N ASP A 118 -1.01 5.82 -3.97
CA ASP A 118 -0.24 7.05 -3.96
C ASP A 118 0.30 7.38 -2.56
N SER A 119 1.02 8.49 -2.42
CA SER A 119 1.66 8.85 -1.16
C SER A 119 0.66 9.41 -0.16
N GLY A 120 0.70 8.91 1.07
CA GLY A 120 -0.16 9.35 2.16
C GLY A 120 -0.18 8.36 3.32
N ALA A 121 -0.93 8.69 4.37
CA ALA A 121 -1.12 7.84 5.54
C ALA A 121 -1.76 6.49 5.17
N HIS A 122 -2.76 6.51 4.27
CA HIS A 122 -3.42 5.32 3.74
C HIS A 122 -2.45 4.33 3.10
N ARG A 123 -1.41 4.80 2.39
CA ARG A 123 -0.41 3.92 1.77
C ARG A 123 0.35 3.12 2.82
N ILE A 124 0.74 3.75 3.92
CA ILE A 124 1.47 3.06 5.00
C ILE A 124 0.64 1.92 5.56
N LEU A 125 -0.64 2.18 5.84
CA LEU A 125 -1.57 1.18 6.31
C LEU A 125 -1.76 0.05 5.30
N ILE A 126 -2.10 0.39 4.04
CA ILE A 126 -2.41 -0.60 3.01
C ILE A 126 -1.19 -1.49 2.74
N SER A 127 0.02 -0.92 2.71
CA SER A 127 1.26 -1.69 2.56
C SER A 127 1.47 -2.73 3.66
N GLN A 128 0.88 -2.54 4.84
CA GLN A 128 0.94 -3.50 5.95
C GLN A 128 -0.27 -4.45 5.95
N ALA A 129 -1.46 -3.96 5.64
CA ALA A 129 -2.72 -4.70 5.81
C ALA A 129 -3.14 -5.49 4.56
N TRP A 130 -2.81 -5.03 3.36
CA TRP A 130 -3.24 -5.68 2.13
C TRP A 130 -2.51 -6.98 1.86
N ARG A 131 -3.26 -8.07 1.68
CA ARG A 131 -2.69 -9.36 1.27
C ARG A 131 -2.62 -9.48 -0.24
N THR A 132 -1.39 -9.52 -0.77
CA THR A 132 -1.10 -9.85 -2.17
C THR A 132 -0.95 -11.36 -2.34
N TYR A 133 -1.50 -11.91 -3.42
CA TYR A 133 -1.45 -13.34 -3.72
C TYR A 133 -0.70 -13.65 -5.01
N VAL A 134 -0.49 -12.64 -5.84
CA VAL A 134 0.24 -12.75 -7.10
C VAL A 134 1.32 -11.66 -7.17
N PRO A 135 2.47 -11.94 -7.76
CA PRO A 135 3.50 -10.92 -7.98
C PRO A 135 2.96 -9.74 -8.80
N ARG A 136 3.52 -8.55 -8.56
CA ARG A 136 3.18 -7.31 -9.27
C ARG A 136 1.69 -6.94 -9.19
N SER A 137 1.03 -7.25 -8.07
CA SER A 137 -0.37 -6.88 -7.84
C SER A 137 -0.57 -5.77 -6.81
N ALA A 138 0.52 -5.22 -6.26
CA ALA A 138 0.51 -4.00 -5.45
C ALA A 138 1.55 -3.03 -6.01
N LEU A 139 1.09 -1.95 -6.61
CA LEU A 139 1.93 -0.99 -7.32
C LEU A 139 1.93 0.34 -6.58
N GLN A 140 3.11 0.92 -6.41
CA GLN A 140 3.27 2.24 -5.80
C GLN A 140 4.51 2.93 -6.37
N SER A 141 4.55 4.25 -6.31
CA SER A 141 5.77 4.99 -6.57
C SER A 141 6.70 4.84 -5.37
N SER A 142 7.87 4.26 -5.57
CA SER A 142 8.85 4.03 -4.51
C SER A 142 10.03 5.02 -4.54
N ALA A 143 10.32 5.66 -5.68
CA ALA A 143 11.42 6.62 -5.78
C ALA A 143 11.01 8.02 -5.32
N PHE A 144 10.08 8.67 -6.00
CA PHE A 144 9.63 10.01 -5.67
C PHE A 144 8.43 10.05 -4.71
N CYS A 145 7.74 8.94 -4.54
CA CYS A 145 6.62 8.80 -3.61
C CYS A 145 5.58 9.91 -3.77
N THR A 146 5.21 10.24 -5.01
CA THR A 146 4.32 11.36 -5.28
C THR A 146 2.87 11.08 -4.90
N MET A 147 2.17 12.09 -4.41
CA MET A 147 0.71 12.12 -4.33
C MET A 147 0.11 12.07 -5.74
N GLY A 148 -1.08 11.50 -5.89
CA GLY A 148 -1.81 11.42 -7.15
C GLY A 148 -1.38 10.29 -8.09
N CYS A 149 -0.24 9.64 -7.91
CA CYS A 149 0.27 8.65 -8.86
C CYS A 149 -0.58 7.36 -8.94
N ALA A 150 -1.45 7.08 -7.96
CA ALA A 150 -2.23 5.85 -7.97
C ALA A 150 -3.19 5.76 -9.17
N LEU A 151 -3.80 6.86 -9.56
CA LEU A 151 -4.77 6.89 -10.65
C LEU A 151 -4.14 6.61 -12.02
N PRO A 152 -3.06 7.30 -12.45
CA PRO A 152 -2.37 6.95 -13.69
C PRO A 152 -1.72 5.56 -13.65
N LEU A 153 -1.23 5.09 -12.51
CA LEU A 153 -0.75 3.71 -12.36
C LEU A 153 -1.88 2.69 -12.57
N ALA A 154 -3.08 2.96 -12.02
CA ALA A 154 -4.26 2.12 -12.22
C ALA A 154 -4.70 2.10 -13.68
N THR A 155 -4.67 3.25 -14.35
CA THR A 155 -4.94 3.36 -15.78
C THR A 155 -3.99 2.47 -16.58
N GLY A 156 -2.69 2.60 -16.34
CA GLY A 156 -1.67 1.77 -17.00
C GLY A 156 -1.83 0.28 -16.70
N ALA A 157 -2.12 -0.08 -15.44
CA ALA A 157 -2.34 -1.48 -15.05
C ALA A 157 -3.58 -2.07 -15.75
N LYS A 158 -4.66 -1.29 -15.84
CA LYS A 158 -5.91 -1.73 -16.51
C LYS A 158 -5.74 -1.87 -18.01
N LEU A 159 -4.95 -1.01 -18.64
CA LEU A 159 -4.60 -1.13 -20.06
C LEU A 159 -3.71 -2.34 -20.35
N ALA A 160 -2.76 -2.61 -19.45
CA ALA A 160 -1.83 -3.74 -19.59
C ALA A 160 -2.51 -5.10 -19.41
N ASP A 161 -3.52 -5.18 -18.54
CA ASP A 161 -4.29 -6.41 -18.28
C ASP A 161 -5.78 -6.08 -18.10
N PRO A 162 -6.52 -5.96 -19.22
CA PRO A 162 -7.93 -5.57 -19.18
C PRO A 162 -8.83 -6.54 -18.42
N GLY A 163 -8.43 -7.81 -18.28
CA GLY A 163 -9.21 -8.84 -17.60
C GLY A 163 -9.21 -8.70 -16.08
N ARG A 164 -8.18 -8.07 -15.50
CA ARG A 164 -8.05 -7.98 -14.05
C ARG A 164 -8.86 -6.82 -13.47
N VAL A 165 -9.32 -7.02 -12.24
CA VAL A 165 -9.85 -5.94 -11.43
C VAL A 165 -8.70 -5.03 -10.98
N VAL A 166 -8.87 -3.73 -11.09
CA VAL A 166 -7.90 -2.72 -10.67
C VAL A 166 -8.55 -1.77 -9.67
N VAL A 167 -7.91 -1.56 -8.53
CA VAL A 167 -8.35 -0.65 -7.47
C VAL A 167 -7.25 0.37 -7.20
N ALA A 168 -7.55 1.66 -7.39
CA ALA A 168 -6.67 2.77 -7.01
C ALA A 168 -7.03 3.26 -5.60
N PHE A 169 -6.11 3.19 -4.66
CA PHE A 169 -6.27 3.75 -3.33
C PHE A 169 -5.57 5.10 -3.23
N MET A 170 -6.32 6.12 -2.87
CA MET A 170 -5.88 7.51 -2.83
C MET A 170 -6.35 8.23 -1.58
N GLY A 171 -5.62 9.22 -1.13
CA GLY A 171 -6.15 10.24 -0.24
C GLY A 171 -6.93 11.30 -1.04
N ASP A 172 -7.77 12.08 -0.34
CA ASP A 172 -8.51 13.21 -0.92
C ASP A 172 -7.57 14.21 -1.61
N GLY A 173 -6.55 14.70 -0.92
CA GLY A 173 -5.57 15.61 -1.50
C GLY A 173 -4.78 15.01 -2.68
N GLY A 174 -4.54 13.70 -2.68
CA GLY A 174 -3.90 13.01 -3.79
C GLY A 174 -4.78 12.99 -5.05
N LEU A 175 -6.07 12.70 -4.89
CA LEU A 175 -7.00 12.70 -6.01
C LEU A 175 -7.23 14.12 -6.55
N GLU A 176 -7.31 15.14 -5.68
CA GLU A 176 -7.48 16.53 -6.13
C GLU A 176 -6.36 16.99 -7.07
N MET A 177 -5.14 16.52 -6.88
CA MET A 177 -4.01 16.83 -7.75
C MET A 177 -4.14 16.29 -9.18
N VAL A 178 -4.97 15.25 -9.38
CA VAL A 178 -5.08 14.51 -10.65
C VAL A 178 -6.52 14.28 -11.10
N LEU A 179 -7.45 15.13 -10.69
CA LEU A 179 -8.87 15.03 -11.05
C LEU A 179 -9.12 14.89 -12.56
N GLY A 180 -8.27 15.54 -13.37
CA GLY A 180 -8.34 15.43 -14.83
C GLY A 180 -8.19 14.02 -15.38
N GLU A 181 -7.50 13.12 -14.67
CA GLU A 181 -7.30 11.74 -15.09
C GLU A 181 -8.57 10.87 -14.99
N LEU A 182 -9.61 11.32 -14.27
CA LEU A 182 -10.93 10.70 -14.31
C LEU A 182 -11.54 10.75 -15.71
N ILE A 183 -11.28 11.84 -16.45
CA ILE A 183 -11.69 12.00 -17.84
C ILE A 183 -10.96 10.98 -18.73
N THR A 184 -9.68 10.75 -18.49
CA THR A 184 -8.89 9.73 -19.18
C THR A 184 -9.50 8.33 -19.00
N LEU A 185 -9.89 7.96 -17.77
CA LEU A 185 -10.59 6.69 -17.51
C LEU A 185 -11.89 6.56 -18.27
N ARG A 186 -12.71 7.64 -18.30
CA ARG A 186 -13.96 7.69 -19.05
C ARG A 186 -13.74 7.50 -20.55
N ASP A 187 -12.83 8.29 -21.12
CA ASP A 187 -12.60 8.32 -22.57
C ASP A 187 -12.04 6.97 -23.08
N LEU A 188 -11.32 6.27 -22.24
CA LEU A 188 -10.80 4.93 -22.50
C LEU A 188 -11.79 3.80 -22.10
N GLY A 189 -12.93 4.11 -21.50
CA GLY A 189 -13.92 3.13 -21.04
C GLY A 189 -13.36 2.15 -19.99
N LEU A 190 -12.49 2.61 -19.09
CA LEU A 190 -11.78 1.74 -18.17
C LEU A 190 -12.53 1.56 -16.84
N PRO A 191 -12.98 0.32 -16.52
CA PRO A 191 -13.63 0.03 -15.24
C PRO A 191 -12.59 -0.10 -14.12
N VAL A 192 -12.08 1.04 -13.65
CA VAL A 192 -11.20 1.14 -12.47
C VAL A 192 -12.04 1.52 -11.26
N ILE A 193 -11.77 0.90 -10.12
CA ILE A 193 -12.35 1.26 -8.83
C ILE A 193 -11.42 2.28 -8.17
N VAL A 194 -11.90 3.52 -7.97
CA VAL A 194 -11.13 4.59 -7.33
C VAL A 194 -11.63 4.74 -5.91
N MET A 195 -10.83 4.28 -4.93
CA MET A 195 -11.10 4.38 -3.51
C MET A 195 -10.43 5.62 -2.94
N VAL A 196 -11.21 6.52 -2.36
CA VAL A 196 -10.69 7.77 -1.80
C VAL A 196 -10.93 7.80 -0.29
N PHE A 197 -9.86 7.89 0.49
CA PHE A 197 -9.94 8.14 1.91
C PHE A 197 -10.12 9.64 2.13
N VAL A 198 -11.24 10.03 2.73
CA VAL A 198 -11.63 11.44 2.90
C VAL A 198 -11.62 11.77 4.38
N ASP A 199 -10.62 12.50 4.84
CA ASP A 199 -10.49 13.03 6.20
C ASP A 199 -10.26 14.55 6.22
N ALA A 200 -10.32 15.19 5.06
CA ALA A 200 -10.14 16.63 4.86
C ALA A 200 -8.82 17.15 5.46
N SER A 201 -7.77 16.34 5.35
CA SER A 201 -6.45 16.66 5.91
C SER A 201 -5.31 16.05 5.12
N LEU A 202 -4.17 16.73 5.09
CA LEU A 202 -2.90 16.10 4.75
C LEU A 202 -2.39 15.30 5.97
N ALA A 203 -3.13 14.23 6.33
CA ALA A 203 -3.05 13.50 7.59
C ALA A 203 -1.62 13.10 8.02
N LEU A 204 -0.77 12.65 7.08
CA LEU A 204 0.60 12.26 7.39
C LEU A 204 1.46 13.48 7.78
N ILE A 205 1.27 14.60 7.10
CA ILE A 205 2.00 15.86 7.39
C ILE A 205 1.50 16.42 8.71
N GLU A 206 0.19 16.45 8.91
CA GLU A 206 -0.44 16.89 10.16
C GLU A 206 0.09 16.12 11.37
N LYS A 207 0.10 14.78 11.27
CA LYS A 207 0.65 13.91 12.31
C LYS A 207 2.12 14.24 12.60
N LYS A 208 2.95 14.41 11.57
CA LYS A 208 4.37 14.77 11.73
C LYS A 208 4.56 16.14 12.38
N GLN A 209 3.76 17.12 12.05
CA GLN A 209 3.79 18.42 12.71
C GLN A 209 3.46 18.27 14.21
N ARG A 210 2.43 17.51 14.57
CA ARG A 210 2.06 17.24 15.97
C ARG A 210 3.15 16.48 16.73
N GLU A 211 3.74 15.44 16.15
CA GLU A 211 4.85 14.68 16.75
C GLU A 211 6.07 15.56 17.04
N LEU A 212 6.34 16.53 16.17
CA LEU A 212 7.44 17.49 16.34
C LEU A 212 7.02 18.72 17.17
N GLN A 213 5.83 18.73 17.75
CA GLN A 213 5.27 19.84 18.53
C GLN A 213 5.17 21.15 17.75
N TYR A 214 5.03 21.06 16.42
CA TYR A 214 4.74 22.22 15.58
C TYR A 214 3.25 22.50 15.54
N LYS A 215 2.91 23.78 15.33
CA LYS A 215 1.55 24.17 15.03
C LYS A 215 1.14 23.61 13.65
N ASN A 216 -0.04 23.03 13.53
CA ASN A 216 -0.55 22.58 12.25
C ASN A 216 -0.78 23.77 11.31
N VAL A 217 -0.14 23.76 10.15
CA VAL A 217 -0.23 24.81 9.13
C VAL A 217 -0.24 24.15 7.75
N GLY A 218 -1.17 24.59 6.88
CA GLY A 218 -1.25 24.13 5.49
C GLY A 218 -1.64 22.66 5.33
N VAL A 219 -2.32 22.09 6.32
CA VAL A 219 -2.75 20.68 6.32
C VAL A 219 -4.27 20.52 6.31
N ASP A 220 -5.01 21.58 6.60
CA ASP A 220 -6.47 21.60 6.55
C ASP A 220 -6.94 21.73 5.10
N MET A 221 -7.93 20.94 4.74
CA MET A 221 -8.58 20.95 3.44
C MET A 221 -10.08 21.10 3.59
N GLU A 222 -10.73 21.74 2.64
CA GLU A 222 -12.18 21.69 2.54
C GLU A 222 -12.61 20.33 1.99
N GLU A 223 -13.78 19.86 2.41
CA GLU A 223 -14.29 18.58 1.96
C GLU A 223 -14.81 18.69 0.52
N THR A 224 -14.19 17.97 -0.39
CA THR A 224 -14.57 17.91 -1.80
C THR A 224 -15.71 16.92 -2.05
N ASP A 225 -16.73 17.30 -2.80
CA ASP A 225 -17.81 16.42 -3.26
C ASP A 225 -17.33 15.53 -4.41
N PHE A 226 -16.56 14.50 -4.09
CA PHE A 226 -16.05 13.55 -5.06
C PHE A 226 -17.14 12.76 -5.78
N LYS A 227 -18.31 12.56 -5.16
CA LYS A 227 -19.45 11.91 -5.82
C LYS A 227 -19.94 12.73 -7.01
N SER A 228 -20.18 14.01 -6.80
CA SER A 228 -20.62 14.91 -7.88
C SER A 228 -19.56 15.06 -8.96
N ILE A 229 -18.28 15.10 -8.60
CA ILE A 229 -17.17 15.11 -9.56
C ILE A 229 -17.16 13.83 -10.41
N ALA A 230 -17.31 12.66 -9.80
CA ALA A 230 -17.37 11.41 -10.55
C ALA A 230 -18.51 11.38 -11.56
N LEU A 231 -19.71 11.82 -11.15
CA LEU A 231 -20.87 11.90 -12.02
C LEU A 231 -20.67 12.90 -13.17
N ALA A 232 -20.13 14.08 -12.85
CA ALA A 232 -19.87 15.14 -13.85
C ALA A 232 -18.80 14.71 -14.87
N THR A 233 -17.85 13.87 -14.46
CA THR A 233 -16.80 13.32 -15.35
C THR A 233 -17.19 12.00 -16.04
N GLY A 234 -18.44 11.55 -15.91
CA GLY A 234 -18.99 10.39 -16.62
C GLY A 234 -18.75 9.03 -15.95
N GLY A 235 -18.32 9.03 -14.70
CA GLY A 235 -18.18 7.82 -13.88
C GLY A 235 -19.39 7.57 -12.98
N LYS A 236 -19.28 6.55 -12.12
CA LYS A 236 -20.20 6.33 -10.99
C LYS A 236 -19.56 6.88 -9.71
N GLY A 237 -20.36 7.52 -8.85
CA GLY A 237 -19.88 8.15 -7.63
C GLY A 237 -20.66 7.71 -6.40
N PHE A 238 -19.95 7.31 -5.33
CA PHE A 238 -20.52 6.92 -4.05
C PHE A 238 -19.82 7.65 -2.90
N VAL A 239 -20.57 7.93 -1.85
CA VAL A 239 -20.04 8.36 -0.55
C VAL A 239 -20.44 7.30 0.46
N VAL A 240 -19.49 6.79 1.22
CA VAL A 240 -19.69 5.69 2.17
C VAL A 240 -19.09 6.02 3.53
N GLN A 241 -19.79 5.59 4.59
CA GLN A 241 -19.42 5.81 6.00
C GLN A 241 -19.60 4.53 6.83
N THR A 242 -20.00 3.43 6.23
CA THR A 242 -20.19 2.13 6.88
C THR A 242 -19.73 0.99 6.00
N ARG A 243 -19.43 -0.16 6.60
CA ARG A 243 -19.04 -1.38 5.85
C ARG A 243 -20.10 -1.79 4.84
N THR A 244 -21.37 -1.80 5.23
CA THR A 244 -22.47 -2.19 4.32
C THR A 244 -22.56 -1.28 3.10
N GLN A 245 -22.47 0.04 3.29
CA GLN A 245 -22.46 0.97 2.16
C GLN A 245 -21.25 0.75 1.24
N LEU A 246 -20.10 0.42 1.81
CA LEU A 246 -18.88 0.11 1.07
C LEU A 246 -19.05 -1.20 0.27
N GLU A 247 -19.60 -2.24 0.88
CA GLU A 247 -19.87 -3.53 0.23
C GLU A 247 -20.79 -3.36 -0.98
N ASP A 248 -21.87 -2.61 -0.82
CA ASP A 248 -22.81 -2.30 -1.91
C ASP A 248 -22.11 -1.54 -3.05
N ALA A 249 -21.34 -0.50 -2.72
CA ALA A 249 -20.63 0.30 -3.72
C ALA A 249 -19.57 -0.51 -4.47
N VAL A 250 -18.82 -1.36 -3.77
CA VAL A 250 -17.81 -2.24 -4.39
C VAL A 250 -18.47 -3.29 -5.29
N ASN A 251 -19.60 -3.88 -4.89
CA ASN A 251 -20.33 -4.83 -5.73
C ASN A 251 -20.86 -4.18 -7.01
N ILE A 252 -21.34 -2.93 -6.94
CA ILE A 252 -21.71 -2.15 -8.12
C ILE A 252 -20.47 -1.89 -8.99
N ALA A 253 -19.36 -1.50 -8.41
CA ALA A 253 -18.11 -1.27 -9.12
C ALA A 253 -17.62 -2.54 -9.85
N LEU A 254 -17.67 -3.69 -9.18
CA LEU A 254 -17.29 -4.98 -9.77
C LEU A 254 -18.19 -5.41 -10.93
N SER A 255 -19.42 -4.93 -10.99
CA SER A 255 -20.34 -5.18 -12.11
C SER A 255 -20.24 -4.16 -13.26
N THR A 256 -19.58 -3.02 -13.02
CA THR A 256 -19.38 -1.94 -14.01
C THR A 256 -18.32 -2.35 -15.03
N ARG A 257 -18.55 -2.09 -16.34
CA ARG A 257 -17.67 -2.56 -17.43
C ARG A 257 -17.16 -1.46 -18.35
N ASP A 258 -17.79 -0.32 -18.36
CA ASP A 258 -17.66 0.72 -19.39
C ASP A 258 -17.16 2.06 -18.85
N THR A 259 -17.02 2.19 -17.53
CA THR A 259 -16.52 3.42 -16.90
C THR A 259 -15.96 3.13 -15.51
N PHE A 260 -15.28 4.09 -14.92
CA PHE A 260 -14.75 4.00 -13.55
C PHE A 260 -15.87 4.16 -12.50
N THR A 261 -15.58 3.68 -11.31
CA THR A 261 -16.41 3.90 -10.11
C THR A 261 -15.57 4.53 -9.02
N LEU A 262 -15.93 5.72 -8.56
CA LEU A 262 -15.28 6.41 -7.47
C LEU A 262 -16.10 6.23 -6.18
N ILE A 263 -15.41 5.77 -5.12
CA ILE A 263 -15.99 5.52 -3.80
C ILE A 263 -15.26 6.39 -2.78
N ALA A 264 -15.89 7.48 -2.36
CA ALA A 264 -15.39 8.38 -1.33
C ALA A 264 -15.72 7.83 0.06
N CYS A 265 -14.72 7.34 0.77
CA CYS A 265 -14.82 6.76 2.09
C CYS A 265 -14.55 7.84 3.13
N LYS A 266 -15.59 8.37 3.77
CA LYS A 266 -15.44 9.36 4.82
C LYS A 266 -14.95 8.68 6.10
N ILE A 267 -13.83 9.13 6.61
CA ILE A 267 -13.22 8.64 7.85
C ILE A 267 -13.00 9.82 8.82
N PRO A 268 -13.03 9.57 10.13
CA PRO A 268 -12.68 10.61 11.10
C PRO A 268 -11.24 11.08 10.93
N ARG A 269 -11.00 12.39 11.09
CA ARG A 269 -9.66 12.96 11.17
C ARG A 269 -8.88 12.30 12.31
N GLY A 270 -7.61 12.02 12.13
CA GLY A 270 -6.79 11.30 13.10
C GLY A 270 -6.95 9.77 13.10
N SER A 271 -7.75 9.19 12.18
CA SER A 271 -7.94 7.73 12.08
C SER A 271 -6.65 6.93 11.88
N TYR A 272 -5.56 7.59 11.53
CA TYR A 272 -4.25 6.95 11.34
C TYR A 272 -3.32 7.05 12.56
N ASP A 273 -3.67 7.82 13.60
CA ASP A 273 -2.76 8.19 14.67
C ASP A 273 -2.22 7.00 15.47
N GLU A 274 -3.04 5.98 15.69
CA GLU A 274 -2.67 4.76 16.41
C GLU A 274 -2.04 3.68 15.51
N ILE A 275 -2.04 3.89 14.19
CA ILE A 275 -1.70 2.86 13.19
C ILE A 275 -0.32 3.09 12.60
N ILE A 276 0.06 4.36 12.41
CA ILE A 276 1.30 4.74 11.70
C ILE A 276 2.19 5.67 12.54
#